data_17abc3b75c74ac3a72d7aeb679e2990c
#
_entry.id   17abc3b75c74ac3a72d7aeb679e2990c
#
_cell.length_a   1.000
_cell.length_b   1.000
_cell.length_c   1.000
_cell.angle_alpha   90.00
_cell.angle_beta   90.00
_cell.angle_gamma   90.00
#
_symmetry.space_group_name_H-M   'P 1'
#
loop_
_entity.id
_entity.type
_entity.pdbx_description
1 polymer ?
#
loop_
_entity_poly.entity_id
_entity_poly.type
_entity_poly.pdbx_seq_one_letter_code
_entity_poly.pdbx_strand_id
1 'polypeptide(L)'
;MRFVMLRLALPLAFGLSAFAVESQAQGAGERLFYYVDREDSYNSFVKHVDQITVVSPQVYVVDSLGIMWGSLDKRVADLAKKHGVKVMPLFTNEGFQQPGLRRLLSDSVAKNRAIESMVALCKAHDYWGIQFDVENINIGDRDRFTQWYTDAAKALHKAGYKISVAVVHKTEDGAGPTAYGRFMQDSWRGGYDIAALAKAGDFVSLMTYSEHTRRTTPGPVAGLPWTREALEYFLRFVPKEKLSLGIPTYGGRWYTRYDGASTDRASSTNESVSWSWGSGFAERNGVSIQWDPVQQVPYASYMVGGINEWLFLEDVRAFKAKLELVKQNNLRGFSVWVLGPEDERIWDVLKSERRN
;
A
#
# COMPACT_ATOMS: atom_id res chain seq x y z
N MET A 1 22.94 -57.01 -63.12
CA MET A 1 23.09 -55.58 -62.69
C MET A 1 22.16 -55.37 -61.52
N ARG A 2 22.70 -55.30 -60.31
CA ARG A 2 21.93 -55.06 -59.09
C ARG A 2 22.14 -53.58 -58.75
N PHE A 3 21.05 -52.81 -58.72
CA PHE A 3 21.08 -51.40 -58.23
C PHE A 3 20.88 -51.45 -56.71
N VAL A 4 21.86 -50.89 -55.98
CA VAL A 4 21.80 -50.66 -54.55
C VAL A 4 21.23 -49.24 -54.34
N MET A 5 20.05 -49.14 -53.75
CA MET A 5 19.52 -47.83 -53.29
C MET A 5 20.06 -47.52 -51.89
N LEU A 6 20.85 -46.44 -51.84
CA LEU A 6 21.34 -45.87 -50.62
C LEU A 6 20.24 -44.97 -49.99
N ARG A 7 19.68 -45.33 -48.83
CA ARG A 7 18.77 -44.48 -48.07
C ARG A 7 19.59 -43.59 -47.15
N LEU A 8 19.59 -42.32 -47.42
CA LEU A 8 20.03 -41.30 -46.46
C LEU A 8 18.97 -41.09 -45.37
N ALA A 9 19.31 -41.38 -44.13
CA ALA A 9 18.54 -41.00 -42.97
C ALA A 9 19.03 -39.65 -42.45
N LEU A 10 18.18 -38.61 -42.48
CA LEU A 10 18.41 -37.32 -41.77
C LEU A 10 18.01 -37.53 -40.31
N PRO A 11 18.81 -37.11 -39.32
CA PRO A 11 18.38 -37.06 -37.96
C PRO A 11 17.57 -35.77 -37.73
N LEU A 12 16.30 -35.93 -37.33
CA LEU A 12 15.50 -34.84 -36.75
C LEU A 12 16.04 -34.53 -35.34
N ALA A 13 16.72 -33.41 -35.23
CA ALA A 13 17.04 -32.84 -33.91
C ALA A 13 15.79 -32.20 -33.31
N PHE A 14 15.17 -32.87 -32.34
CA PHE A 14 14.17 -32.27 -31.48
C PHE A 14 14.88 -31.33 -30.52
N GLY A 15 14.77 -30.03 -30.76
CA GLY A 15 15.15 -29.00 -29.81
C GLY A 15 14.17 -29.00 -28.64
N LEU A 16 14.55 -29.60 -27.51
CA LEU A 16 13.88 -29.38 -26.22
C LEU A 16 14.16 -27.94 -25.79
N SER A 17 13.21 -27.05 -26.06
CA SER A 17 13.16 -25.75 -25.37
C SER A 17 12.82 -26.02 -23.91
N ALA A 18 13.85 -26.04 -23.07
CA ALA A 18 13.66 -26.02 -21.62
C ALA A 18 13.03 -24.67 -21.25
N PHE A 19 11.71 -24.64 -21.10
CA PHE A 19 11.09 -23.59 -20.30
C PHE A 19 11.64 -23.77 -18.89
N ALA A 20 12.55 -22.89 -18.50
CA ALA A 20 12.92 -22.70 -17.11
C ALA A 20 11.64 -22.20 -16.40
N VAL A 21 10.90 -23.11 -15.81
CA VAL A 21 9.94 -22.81 -14.75
C VAL A 21 10.84 -22.30 -13.62
N GLU A 22 10.93 -20.97 -13.47
CA GLU A 22 11.43 -20.39 -12.23
C GLU A 22 10.55 -20.95 -11.12
N SER A 23 11.05 -21.96 -10.43
CA SER A 23 10.53 -22.41 -9.15
C SER A 23 10.64 -21.20 -8.20
N GLN A 24 9.56 -20.44 -8.10
CA GLN A 24 9.42 -19.48 -7.02
C GLN A 24 9.53 -20.28 -5.73
N ALA A 25 10.64 -20.11 -5.04
CA ALA A 25 10.78 -20.58 -3.69
C ALA A 25 9.55 -20.13 -2.91
N GLN A 26 8.75 -21.05 -2.38
CA GLN A 26 7.65 -20.83 -1.46
C GLN A 26 8.21 -20.34 -0.11
N GLY A 27 8.75 -19.14 -0.08
CA GLY A 27 9.32 -18.51 1.10
C GLY A 27 9.18 -17.01 0.99
N ALA A 28 8.36 -16.44 1.83
CA ALA A 28 8.11 -15.02 2.02
C ALA A 28 7.60 -14.30 0.75
N GLY A 29 6.29 -14.08 0.68
CA GLY A 29 5.61 -13.25 -0.32
C GLY A 29 6.27 -11.86 -0.48
N GLU A 30 5.82 -11.10 -1.44
CA GLU A 30 6.35 -9.76 -1.71
C GLU A 30 6.26 -8.88 -0.45
N ARG A 31 7.36 -8.21 -0.12
CA ARG A 31 7.52 -7.31 1.02
C ARG A 31 7.69 -5.90 0.47
N LEU A 32 6.56 -5.24 0.21
CA LEU A 32 6.55 -3.87 -0.25
C LEU A 32 6.52 -2.94 0.95
N PHE A 33 7.42 -1.97 0.96
CA PHE A 33 7.45 -0.91 1.97
C PHE A 33 7.33 0.45 1.33
N TYR A 34 6.38 1.24 1.81
CA TYR A 34 6.26 2.63 1.41
C TYR A 34 7.33 3.48 2.07
N TYR A 35 7.90 4.36 1.27
CA TYR A 35 8.89 5.35 1.67
C TYR A 35 8.31 6.74 1.48
N VAL A 36 8.50 7.61 2.46
CA VAL A 36 8.23 9.05 2.34
C VAL A 36 9.53 9.81 2.52
N ASP A 37 9.65 10.98 1.90
CA ASP A 37 10.88 11.78 1.96
C ASP A 37 11.04 12.45 3.33
N ARG A 38 11.44 11.63 4.31
CA ARG A 38 11.75 12.01 5.69
C ARG A 38 12.95 11.20 6.17
N GLU A 39 13.70 11.79 7.09
CA GLU A 39 14.94 11.19 7.61
C GLU A 39 14.71 9.86 8.35
N ASP A 40 13.62 9.74 9.12
CA ASP A 40 13.25 8.49 9.79
C ASP A 40 12.97 7.35 8.79
N SER A 41 12.27 7.67 7.71
CA SER A 41 11.98 6.71 6.64
C SER A 41 13.25 6.27 5.91
N TYR A 42 14.15 7.21 5.63
CA TYR A 42 15.44 6.92 5.01
C TYR A 42 16.32 6.04 5.92
N ASN A 43 16.43 6.39 7.20
CA ASN A 43 17.23 5.62 8.15
C ASN A 43 16.72 4.19 8.33
N SER A 44 15.40 4.01 8.38
CA SER A 44 14.79 2.68 8.42
C SER A 44 15.11 1.90 7.14
N PHE A 45 14.99 2.54 5.96
CA PHE A 45 15.33 1.90 4.69
C PHE A 45 16.80 1.45 4.63
N VAL A 46 17.73 2.32 5.02
CA VAL A 46 19.17 2.00 5.07
C VAL A 46 19.43 0.78 5.95
N LYS A 47 18.82 0.77 7.14
CA LYS A 47 19.07 -0.27 8.15
C LYS A 47 18.50 -1.64 7.75
N HIS A 48 17.42 -1.66 6.99
CA HIS A 48 16.62 -2.87 6.76
C HIS A 48 16.43 -3.24 5.29
N VAL A 49 17.18 -2.60 4.39
CA VAL A 49 17.05 -2.77 2.93
C VAL A 49 17.10 -4.23 2.48
N ASP A 50 17.91 -5.08 3.11
CA ASP A 50 18.02 -6.51 2.77
C ASP A 50 16.75 -7.33 3.05
N GLN A 51 15.78 -6.77 3.79
CA GLN A 51 14.53 -7.44 4.12
C GLN A 51 13.35 -6.99 3.25
N ILE A 52 13.59 -5.98 2.41
CA ILE A 52 12.60 -5.35 1.55
C ILE A 52 12.75 -5.91 0.13
N THR A 53 11.65 -6.29 -0.52
CA THR A 53 11.67 -6.74 -1.90
C THR A 53 11.29 -5.66 -2.89
N VAL A 54 10.41 -4.76 -2.46
CA VAL A 54 9.96 -3.59 -3.22
C VAL A 54 9.93 -2.38 -2.29
N VAL A 55 10.58 -1.31 -2.67
CA VAL A 55 10.37 0.00 -2.06
C VAL A 55 9.47 0.84 -2.96
N SER A 56 8.42 1.43 -2.35
CA SER A 56 7.45 2.27 -3.07
C SER A 56 7.48 3.70 -2.54
N PRO A 57 8.32 4.57 -3.13
CA PRO A 57 8.45 5.95 -2.70
C PRO A 57 7.23 6.79 -3.11
N GLN A 58 6.62 7.51 -2.15
CA GLN A 58 5.58 8.49 -2.40
C GLN A 58 6.22 9.86 -2.74
N VAL A 59 6.60 10.02 -3.99
CA VAL A 59 7.40 11.19 -4.41
C VAL A 59 6.87 11.88 -5.66
N TYR A 60 5.87 11.32 -6.34
CA TYR A 60 5.30 11.94 -7.52
C TYR A 60 3.85 12.38 -7.29
N VAL A 61 3.48 13.45 -7.96
CA VAL A 61 2.11 13.99 -7.97
C VAL A 61 1.71 14.23 -9.42
N VAL A 62 0.46 13.95 -9.77
CA VAL A 62 -0.15 14.33 -11.05
C VAL A 62 -1.16 15.44 -10.84
N ASP A 63 -1.09 16.51 -11.63
CA ASP A 63 -2.03 17.62 -11.61
C ASP A 63 -3.21 17.42 -12.59
N SER A 64 -4.09 18.41 -12.63
CA SER A 64 -5.30 18.39 -13.49
C SER A 64 -4.99 18.47 -14.99
N LEU A 65 -3.78 18.83 -15.37
CA LEU A 65 -3.32 18.91 -16.77
C LEU A 65 -2.52 17.66 -17.19
N GLY A 66 -2.38 16.67 -16.28
CA GLY A 66 -1.61 15.46 -16.51
C GLY A 66 -0.09 15.67 -16.43
N ILE A 67 0.36 16.77 -15.86
CA ILE A 67 1.77 17.02 -15.58
C ILE A 67 2.14 16.25 -14.32
N MET A 68 3.15 15.39 -14.43
CA MET A 68 3.73 14.70 -13.28
C MET A 68 4.98 15.45 -12.81
N TRP A 69 5.04 15.72 -11.50
CA TRP A 69 6.17 16.38 -10.87
C TRP A 69 6.56 15.66 -9.58
N GLY A 70 7.81 15.84 -9.17
CA GLY A 70 8.43 15.15 -8.06
C GLY A 70 9.76 14.52 -8.48
N SER A 71 10.47 13.99 -7.50
CA SER A 71 11.73 13.27 -7.74
C SER A 71 12.02 12.32 -6.58
N LEU A 72 12.66 11.21 -6.87
CA LEU A 72 13.19 10.30 -5.87
C LEU A 72 14.59 10.75 -5.45
N ASP A 73 14.87 10.79 -4.15
CA ASP A 73 16.23 10.96 -3.65
C ASP A 73 17.17 9.90 -4.24
N LYS A 74 18.25 10.36 -4.87
CA LYS A 74 19.22 9.48 -5.49
C LYS A 74 19.82 8.47 -4.50
N ARG A 75 19.96 8.83 -3.23
CA ARG A 75 20.47 7.92 -2.18
C ARG A 75 19.58 6.67 -2.04
N VAL A 76 18.25 6.84 -2.12
CA VAL A 76 17.27 5.74 -2.06
C VAL A 76 17.38 4.85 -3.30
N ALA A 77 17.45 5.46 -4.48
CA ALA A 77 17.56 4.73 -5.75
C ALA A 77 18.87 3.92 -5.82
N ASP A 78 20.00 4.53 -5.45
CA ASP A 78 21.33 3.88 -5.46
C ASP A 78 21.37 2.71 -4.45
N LEU A 79 20.81 2.90 -3.25
CA LEU A 79 20.75 1.87 -2.22
C LEU A 79 19.87 0.70 -2.66
N ALA A 80 18.68 0.97 -3.19
CA ALA A 80 17.79 -0.04 -3.73
C ALA A 80 18.50 -0.87 -4.83
N LYS A 81 19.13 -0.20 -5.78
CA LYS A 81 19.89 -0.86 -6.86
C LYS A 81 21.01 -1.74 -6.32
N LYS A 82 21.80 -1.23 -5.36
CA LYS A 82 22.91 -1.97 -4.75
C LYS A 82 22.46 -3.27 -4.08
N HIS A 83 21.27 -3.29 -3.50
CA HIS A 83 20.71 -4.44 -2.75
C HIS A 83 19.69 -5.25 -3.56
N GLY A 84 19.48 -4.93 -4.85
CA GLY A 84 18.53 -5.63 -5.70
C GLY A 84 17.07 -5.44 -5.33
N VAL A 85 16.75 -4.37 -4.58
CA VAL A 85 15.39 -3.99 -4.22
C VAL A 85 14.72 -3.31 -5.42
N LYS A 86 13.52 -3.76 -5.77
CA LYS A 86 12.74 -3.17 -6.85
C LYS A 86 12.21 -1.81 -6.42
N VAL A 87 12.31 -0.80 -7.29
CA VAL A 87 11.75 0.53 -7.05
C VAL A 87 10.45 0.66 -7.84
N MET A 88 9.34 0.87 -7.15
CA MET A 88 8.03 1.13 -7.74
C MET A 88 7.45 2.39 -7.11
N PRO A 89 7.85 3.59 -7.57
CA PRO A 89 7.32 4.81 -6.97
C PRO A 89 5.81 4.89 -7.15
N LEU A 90 5.15 5.43 -6.15
CA LEU A 90 3.75 5.79 -6.26
C LEU A 90 3.59 7.26 -6.58
N PHE A 91 2.50 7.58 -7.25
CA PHE A 91 2.06 8.95 -7.42
C PHE A 91 0.65 9.15 -6.87
N THR A 92 0.39 10.36 -6.42
CA THR A 92 -0.92 10.80 -5.95
C THR A 92 -1.54 11.81 -6.91
N ASN A 93 -2.86 11.95 -6.88
CA ASN A 93 -3.50 13.13 -7.46
C ASN A 93 -3.26 14.35 -6.56
N GLU A 94 -3.09 15.50 -7.16
CA GLU A 94 -2.74 16.76 -6.47
C GLU A 94 -3.70 17.05 -5.30
N GLY A 95 -3.15 17.11 -4.08
CA GLY A 95 -3.88 17.37 -2.85
C GLY A 95 -5.06 16.44 -2.56
N PHE A 96 -5.15 15.29 -3.23
CA PHE A 96 -6.31 14.38 -3.19
C PHE A 96 -7.64 15.09 -3.49
N GLN A 97 -7.64 16.04 -4.44
CA GLN A 97 -8.76 16.92 -4.73
C GLN A 97 -9.61 16.42 -5.90
N GLN A 98 -10.91 16.18 -5.66
CA GLN A 98 -11.86 15.73 -6.70
C GLN A 98 -11.95 16.66 -7.92
N PRO A 99 -12.02 17.99 -7.79
CA PRO A 99 -12.16 18.85 -8.97
C PRO A 99 -10.97 18.78 -9.94
N GLY A 100 -9.74 18.68 -9.40
CA GLY A 100 -8.54 18.50 -10.20
C GLY A 100 -8.51 17.14 -10.90
N LEU A 101 -8.77 16.08 -10.13
CA LEU A 101 -8.85 14.73 -10.67
C LEU A 101 -9.93 14.59 -11.75
N ARG A 102 -11.14 15.12 -11.53
CA ARG A 102 -12.22 15.10 -12.52
C ARG A 102 -11.83 15.77 -13.83
N ARG A 103 -11.11 16.91 -13.77
CA ARG A 103 -10.58 17.56 -14.97
C ARG A 103 -9.60 16.66 -15.71
N LEU A 104 -8.63 16.10 -15.02
CA LEU A 104 -7.69 15.14 -15.58
C LEU A 104 -8.41 13.98 -16.26
N LEU A 105 -9.34 13.35 -15.57
CA LEU A 105 -10.10 12.18 -16.07
C LEU A 105 -11.01 12.51 -17.27
N SER A 106 -11.41 13.77 -17.45
CA SER A 106 -12.26 14.22 -18.54
C SER A 106 -11.46 14.66 -19.78
N ASP A 107 -10.16 14.89 -19.66
CA ASP A 107 -9.28 15.35 -20.74
C ASP A 107 -8.37 14.22 -21.23
N SER A 108 -8.58 13.78 -22.47
CA SER A 108 -7.79 12.71 -23.08
C SER A 108 -6.32 13.11 -23.28
N VAL A 109 -6.04 14.39 -23.56
CA VAL A 109 -4.68 14.90 -23.74
C VAL A 109 -3.92 14.86 -22.42
N ALA A 110 -4.57 15.30 -21.33
CA ALA A 110 -4.00 15.26 -19.99
C ALA A 110 -3.72 13.82 -19.53
N LYS A 111 -4.68 12.91 -19.72
CA LYS A 111 -4.49 11.48 -19.42
C LYS A 111 -3.32 10.86 -20.17
N ASN A 112 -3.23 11.11 -21.48
CA ASN A 112 -2.15 10.56 -22.30
C ASN A 112 -0.78 11.14 -21.89
N ARG A 113 -0.70 12.44 -21.60
CA ARG A 113 0.52 13.09 -21.09
C ARG A 113 1.01 12.43 -19.80
N ALA A 114 0.10 12.16 -18.85
CA ALA A 114 0.46 11.49 -17.62
C ALA A 114 0.98 10.06 -17.88
N ILE A 115 0.33 9.29 -18.77
CA ILE A 115 0.77 7.94 -19.14
C ILE A 115 2.15 7.96 -19.80
N GLU A 116 2.39 8.88 -20.74
CA GLU A 116 3.70 9.05 -21.38
C GLU A 116 4.79 9.40 -20.35
N SER A 117 4.47 10.27 -19.40
CA SER A 117 5.36 10.62 -18.29
C SER A 117 5.71 9.42 -17.41
N MET A 118 4.74 8.57 -17.08
CA MET A 118 4.97 7.34 -16.30
C MET A 118 5.95 6.39 -17.01
N VAL A 119 5.75 6.16 -18.31
CA VAL A 119 6.65 5.32 -19.12
C VAL A 119 8.04 5.93 -19.19
N ALA A 120 8.13 7.25 -19.40
CA ALA A 120 9.39 7.97 -19.47
C ALA A 120 10.16 7.92 -18.14
N LEU A 121 9.48 8.09 -17.00
CA LEU A 121 10.07 7.96 -15.67
C LEU A 121 10.62 6.56 -15.43
N CYS A 122 9.85 5.51 -15.73
CA CYS A 122 10.32 4.14 -15.60
C CYS A 122 11.58 3.90 -16.41
N LYS A 123 11.63 4.39 -17.66
CA LYS A 123 12.78 4.25 -18.53
C LYS A 123 14.00 5.04 -18.04
N ALA A 124 13.80 6.28 -17.59
CA ALA A 124 14.88 7.17 -17.19
C ALA A 124 15.57 6.72 -15.88
N HIS A 125 14.81 6.10 -14.98
CA HIS A 125 15.25 5.77 -13.62
C HIS A 125 15.34 4.27 -13.35
N ASP A 126 15.15 3.42 -14.35
CA ASP A 126 15.15 1.95 -14.19
C ASP A 126 14.16 1.45 -13.13
N TYR A 127 12.95 2.08 -13.07
CA TYR A 127 11.91 1.66 -12.16
C TYR A 127 11.29 0.33 -12.61
N TRP A 128 10.95 -0.50 -11.65
CA TRP A 128 10.23 -1.75 -11.92
C TRP A 128 8.81 -1.52 -12.46
N GLY A 129 8.21 -0.41 -12.09
CA GLY A 129 6.88 0.00 -12.51
C GLY A 129 6.40 1.23 -11.76
N ILE A 130 5.10 1.48 -11.83
CA ILE A 130 4.42 2.62 -11.17
C ILE A 130 3.26 2.08 -10.32
N GLN A 131 3.08 2.63 -9.13
CA GLN A 131 1.89 2.41 -8.32
C GLN A 131 0.97 3.64 -8.33
N PHE A 132 -0.31 3.42 -8.60
CA PHE A 132 -1.35 4.44 -8.48
C PHE A 132 -1.82 4.52 -7.02
N ASP A 133 -1.70 5.71 -6.44
CA ASP A 133 -2.27 6.07 -5.13
C ASP A 133 -3.19 7.28 -5.32
N VAL A 134 -4.19 7.09 -6.17
CA VAL A 134 -5.19 8.12 -6.51
C VAL A 134 -6.36 7.95 -5.57
N GLU A 135 -6.57 8.93 -4.70
CA GLU A 135 -7.57 8.86 -3.66
C GLU A 135 -8.64 9.97 -3.78
N ASN A 136 -9.66 9.87 -2.93
CA ASN A 136 -10.81 10.79 -2.93
C ASN A 136 -11.47 10.88 -4.32
N ILE A 137 -11.68 9.71 -4.92
CA ILE A 137 -12.34 9.59 -6.23
C ILE A 137 -13.85 9.61 -6.02
N ASN A 138 -14.53 10.58 -6.63
CA ASN A 138 -15.99 10.58 -6.63
C ASN A 138 -16.54 9.35 -7.35
N ILE A 139 -17.59 8.73 -6.80
CA ILE A 139 -18.20 7.53 -7.38
C ILE A 139 -18.64 7.74 -8.84
N GLY A 140 -19.05 8.94 -9.21
CA GLY A 140 -19.40 9.31 -10.60
C GLY A 140 -18.21 9.36 -11.57
N ASP A 141 -16.98 9.32 -11.06
CA ASP A 141 -15.75 9.28 -11.87
C ASP A 141 -15.11 7.89 -11.93
N ARG A 142 -15.72 6.87 -11.29
CA ARG A 142 -15.22 5.50 -11.20
C ARG A 142 -14.83 4.90 -12.56
N ASP A 143 -15.72 4.99 -13.52
CA ASP A 143 -15.50 4.37 -14.83
C ASP A 143 -14.40 5.09 -15.62
N ARG A 144 -14.30 6.43 -15.49
CA ARG A 144 -13.23 7.23 -16.10
C ARG A 144 -11.88 6.92 -15.48
N PHE A 145 -11.82 6.75 -14.15
CA PHE A 145 -10.61 6.36 -13.45
C PHE A 145 -10.18 4.94 -13.85
N THR A 146 -11.10 4.00 -13.87
CA THR A 146 -10.86 2.62 -14.32
C THR A 146 -10.32 2.56 -15.74
N GLN A 147 -10.89 3.36 -16.66
CA GLN A 147 -10.40 3.44 -18.02
C GLN A 147 -8.98 4.03 -18.10
N TRP A 148 -8.71 5.13 -17.38
CA TRP A 148 -7.37 5.73 -17.36
C TRP A 148 -6.32 4.78 -16.80
N TYR A 149 -6.61 4.07 -15.71
CA TYR A 149 -5.73 3.04 -15.16
C TYR A 149 -5.48 1.90 -16.17
N THR A 150 -6.55 1.45 -16.83
CA THR A 150 -6.44 0.38 -17.83
C THR A 150 -5.57 0.79 -19.04
N ASP A 151 -5.67 2.04 -19.48
CA ASP A 151 -4.86 2.55 -20.58
C ASP A 151 -3.39 2.74 -20.15
N ALA A 152 -3.16 3.20 -18.91
CA ALA A 152 -1.83 3.25 -18.32
C ALA A 152 -1.20 1.84 -18.21
N ALA A 153 -2.00 0.85 -17.79
CA ALA A 153 -1.55 -0.54 -17.70
C ALA A 153 -1.10 -1.09 -19.07
N LYS A 154 -1.88 -0.87 -20.11
CA LYS A 154 -1.50 -1.27 -21.49
C LYS A 154 -0.19 -0.61 -21.93
N ALA A 155 -0.02 0.68 -21.67
CA ALA A 155 1.19 1.41 -22.07
C ALA A 155 2.44 0.94 -21.32
N LEU A 156 2.34 0.79 -19.99
CA LEU A 156 3.43 0.31 -19.14
C LEU A 156 3.82 -1.13 -19.49
N HIS A 157 2.85 -2.04 -19.63
CA HIS A 157 3.08 -3.43 -20.02
C HIS A 157 3.74 -3.53 -21.40
N LYS A 158 3.27 -2.73 -22.39
CA LYS A 158 3.91 -2.66 -23.72
C LYS A 158 5.36 -2.23 -23.64
N ALA A 159 5.71 -1.38 -22.67
CA ALA A 159 7.09 -0.92 -22.42
C ALA A 159 7.90 -1.87 -21.52
N GLY A 160 7.30 -2.96 -21.00
CA GLY A 160 7.96 -3.95 -20.14
C GLY A 160 7.91 -3.63 -18.64
N TYR A 161 7.12 -2.64 -18.21
CA TYR A 161 7.03 -2.21 -16.82
C TYR A 161 5.77 -2.75 -16.13
N LYS A 162 5.81 -2.80 -14.80
CA LYS A 162 4.69 -3.20 -13.95
C LYS A 162 3.80 -2.01 -13.57
N ILE A 163 2.56 -2.33 -13.21
CA ILE A 163 1.62 -1.34 -12.68
C ILE A 163 0.81 -1.95 -11.54
N SER A 164 0.61 -1.19 -10.48
CA SER A 164 -0.27 -1.56 -9.37
C SER A 164 -1.13 -0.37 -8.94
N VAL A 165 -2.08 -0.64 -8.08
CA VAL A 165 -2.96 0.38 -7.50
C VAL A 165 -3.13 0.14 -6.01
N ALA A 166 -3.00 1.19 -5.20
CA ALA A 166 -3.43 1.22 -3.81
C ALA A 166 -4.93 1.54 -3.78
N VAL A 167 -5.70 0.75 -3.05
CA VAL A 167 -7.17 0.87 -3.01
C VAL A 167 -7.62 1.01 -1.56
N VAL A 168 -8.45 2.02 -1.32
CA VAL A 168 -9.06 2.27 -0.01
C VAL A 168 -9.91 1.07 0.41
N HIS A 169 -9.80 0.69 1.67
CA HIS A 169 -10.52 -0.43 2.25
C HIS A 169 -12.05 -0.34 2.08
N LYS A 170 -12.67 -1.49 2.00
CA LYS A 170 -14.11 -1.67 1.97
C LYS A 170 -14.45 -3.01 2.59
N THR A 171 -15.50 -3.05 3.41
CA THR A 171 -15.95 -4.26 4.13
C THR A 171 -17.32 -4.75 3.66
N GLU A 172 -18.09 -3.90 2.99
CA GLU A 172 -19.45 -4.19 2.55
C GLU A 172 -19.79 -3.49 1.22
N ASP A 173 -20.83 -3.95 0.57
CA ASP A 173 -21.40 -3.27 -0.60
C ASP A 173 -22.25 -2.07 -0.15
N GLY A 174 -22.15 -0.95 -0.91
CA GLY A 174 -22.95 0.24 -0.65
C GLY A 174 -22.37 1.17 0.41
N ALA A 175 -23.23 2.07 0.90
CA ALA A 175 -22.86 3.20 1.75
C ALA A 175 -23.11 2.96 3.25
N GLY A 176 -23.84 1.93 3.59
CA GLY A 176 -24.39 1.76 4.93
C GLY A 176 -25.41 2.87 5.32
N PRO A 177 -25.95 2.85 6.54
CA PRO A 177 -27.05 3.74 6.94
C PRO A 177 -26.61 5.15 7.35
N THR A 178 -25.31 5.38 7.62
CA THR A 178 -24.83 6.62 8.21
C THR A 178 -24.47 7.69 7.16
N ALA A 179 -24.52 8.97 7.53
CA ALA A 179 -24.06 10.07 6.68
C ALA A 179 -22.56 9.93 6.38
N TYR A 180 -21.77 9.47 7.33
CA TYR A 180 -20.35 9.22 7.14
C TYR A 180 -20.11 8.06 6.16
N GLY A 181 -20.87 6.97 6.27
CA GLY A 181 -20.79 5.85 5.32
C GLY A 181 -21.12 6.29 3.89
N ARG A 182 -22.16 7.12 3.69
CA ARG A 182 -22.49 7.71 2.39
C ARG A 182 -21.34 8.58 1.86
N PHE A 183 -20.78 9.45 2.68
CA PHE A 183 -19.62 10.26 2.30
C PHE A 183 -18.43 9.39 1.88
N MET A 184 -18.13 8.34 2.64
CA MET A 184 -17.04 7.39 2.30
C MET A 184 -17.31 6.65 1.00
N GLN A 185 -18.54 6.21 0.76
CA GLN A 185 -18.93 5.56 -0.48
C GLN A 185 -18.83 6.51 -1.69
N ASP A 186 -19.33 7.74 -1.53
CA ASP A 186 -19.41 8.68 -2.65
C ASP A 186 -18.05 9.28 -3.03
N SER A 187 -17.12 9.36 -2.07
CA SER A 187 -15.88 10.13 -2.21
C SER A 187 -14.60 9.31 -2.10
N TRP A 188 -14.63 8.12 -1.47
CA TRP A 188 -13.41 7.36 -1.18
C TRP A 188 -13.48 5.91 -1.64
N ARG A 189 -14.59 5.21 -1.37
CA ARG A 189 -14.69 3.76 -1.57
C ARG A 189 -15.34 3.38 -2.90
N GLY A 190 -16.36 4.14 -3.32
CA GLY A 190 -17.14 3.83 -4.52
C GLY A 190 -16.44 4.20 -5.83
N GLY A 191 -15.37 4.99 -5.77
CA GLY A 191 -14.57 5.40 -6.94
C GLY A 191 -13.70 4.30 -7.55
N TYR A 192 -13.65 3.10 -6.95
CA TYR A 192 -12.84 1.98 -7.46
C TYR A 192 -13.72 0.84 -7.99
N ASP A 193 -13.50 0.45 -9.23
CA ASP A 193 -13.93 -0.84 -9.77
C ASP A 193 -12.83 -1.86 -9.48
N ILE A 194 -12.89 -2.47 -8.30
CA ILE A 194 -11.84 -3.35 -7.77
C ILE A 194 -11.53 -4.49 -8.75
N ALA A 195 -12.57 -5.12 -9.33
CA ALA A 195 -12.39 -6.24 -10.25
C ALA A 195 -11.70 -5.81 -11.56
N ALA A 196 -12.10 -4.70 -12.14
CA ALA A 196 -11.51 -4.18 -13.37
C ALA A 196 -10.05 -3.71 -13.14
N LEU A 197 -9.77 -3.06 -12.00
CA LEU A 197 -8.42 -2.66 -11.63
C LEU A 197 -7.50 -3.87 -11.42
N ALA A 198 -7.96 -4.90 -10.69
CA ALA A 198 -7.22 -6.14 -10.49
C ALA A 198 -6.97 -6.90 -11.80
N LYS A 199 -7.92 -6.84 -12.74
CA LYS A 199 -7.77 -7.45 -14.07
C LYS A 199 -6.71 -6.73 -14.90
N ALA A 200 -6.70 -5.40 -14.88
CA ALA A 200 -5.81 -4.59 -15.70
C ALA A 200 -4.38 -4.54 -15.18
N GLY A 201 -4.19 -4.44 -13.85
CA GLY A 201 -2.87 -4.31 -13.22
C GLY A 201 -2.22 -5.63 -12.81
N ASP A 202 -0.99 -5.54 -12.35
CA ASP A 202 -0.21 -6.68 -11.87
C ASP A 202 -0.61 -7.08 -10.44
N PHE A 203 -0.93 -6.10 -9.58
CA PHE A 203 -1.43 -6.34 -8.22
C PHE A 203 -2.18 -5.14 -7.63
N VAL A 204 -2.90 -5.40 -6.55
CA VAL A 204 -3.65 -4.43 -5.77
C VAL A 204 -3.06 -4.40 -4.36
N SER A 205 -2.69 -3.23 -3.87
CA SER A 205 -2.37 -2.98 -2.46
C SER A 205 -3.65 -2.53 -1.75
N LEU A 206 -4.20 -3.38 -0.89
CA LEU A 206 -5.37 -3.04 -0.09
C LEU A 206 -4.94 -2.21 1.12
N MET A 207 -5.41 -0.98 1.22
CA MET A 207 -5.10 -0.08 2.33
C MET A 207 -5.92 -0.44 3.58
N THR A 208 -5.49 -1.46 4.33
CA THR A 208 -6.09 -1.88 5.60
C THR A 208 -5.52 -1.08 6.78
N TYR A 209 -5.72 0.22 6.74
CA TYR A 209 -5.41 1.18 7.80
C TYR A 209 -6.39 2.36 7.75
N SER A 210 -6.34 3.23 8.76
CA SER A 210 -7.32 4.31 8.94
C SER A 210 -8.75 3.79 9.21
N GLU A 211 -8.88 2.67 9.95
CA GLU A 211 -10.17 2.18 10.46
C GLU A 211 -10.83 3.26 11.32
N HIS A 212 -10.08 3.79 12.28
CA HIS A 212 -10.47 4.92 13.08
C HIS A 212 -9.63 6.16 12.76
N THR A 213 -10.29 7.29 12.57
CA THR A 213 -9.69 8.57 12.21
C THR A 213 -10.27 9.70 13.06
N ARG A 214 -9.73 10.91 12.95
CA ARG A 214 -10.31 12.10 13.61
C ARG A 214 -11.81 12.33 13.35
N ARG A 215 -12.43 11.59 12.43
CA ARG A 215 -13.85 11.68 12.07
C ARG A 215 -14.70 10.55 12.68
N THR A 216 -14.08 9.66 13.43
CA THR A 216 -14.74 8.52 14.09
C THR A 216 -14.53 8.57 15.60
N THR A 217 -15.02 7.59 16.31
CA THR A 217 -14.66 7.36 17.72
C THR A 217 -13.19 6.97 17.85
N PRO A 218 -12.56 7.16 19.04
CA PRO A 218 -11.26 6.56 19.33
C PRO A 218 -11.24 5.05 19.07
N GLY A 219 -10.15 4.58 18.48
CA GLY A 219 -9.96 3.17 18.17
C GLY A 219 -8.65 2.91 17.44
N PRO A 220 -8.36 1.64 17.10
CA PRO A 220 -7.12 1.25 16.42
C PRO A 220 -7.04 1.80 15.00
N VAL A 221 -5.82 1.94 14.50
CA VAL A 221 -5.56 2.25 13.08
C VAL A 221 -6.01 1.09 12.20
N ALA A 222 -5.83 -0.14 12.67
CA ALA A 222 -6.21 -1.37 11.98
C ALA A 222 -6.45 -2.51 12.99
N GLY A 223 -7.66 -2.64 13.50
CA GLY A 223 -8.07 -3.80 14.30
C GLY A 223 -8.09 -5.08 13.47
N LEU A 224 -7.70 -6.21 14.05
CA LEU A 224 -7.61 -7.47 13.30
C LEU A 224 -8.96 -7.95 12.74
N PRO A 225 -10.11 -7.86 13.46
CA PRO A 225 -11.41 -8.24 12.91
C PRO A 225 -11.76 -7.42 11.66
N TRP A 226 -11.63 -6.11 11.74
CA TRP A 226 -11.90 -5.22 10.63
C TRP A 226 -10.92 -5.43 9.44
N THR A 227 -9.64 -5.65 9.71
CA THR A 227 -8.65 -6.00 8.68
C THR A 227 -9.05 -7.29 7.95
N ARG A 228 -9.55 -8.29 8.69
CA ARG A 228 -10.05 -9.56 8.13
C ARG A 228 -11.28 -9.33 7.25
N GLU A 229 -12.26 -8.57 7.72
CA GLU A 229 -13.46 -8.24 6.93
C GLU A 229 -13.12 -7.54 5.61
N ALA A 230 -12.21 -6.56 5.65
CA ALA A 230 -11.74 -5.89 4.46
C ALA A 230 -11.01 -6.84 3.50
N LEU A 231 -10.16 -7.73 4.02
CA LEU A 231 -9.48 -8.76 3.23
C LEU A 231 -10.48 -9.71 2.56
N GLU A 232 -11.43 -10.26 3.32
CA GLU A 232 -12.46 -11.17 2.83
C GLU A 232 -13.32 -10.50 1.74
N TYR A 233 -13.65 -9.21 1.92
CA TYR A 233 -14.36 -8.45 0.90
C TYR A 233 -13.56 -8.36 -0.42
N PHE A 234 -12.27 -8.03 -0.34
CA PHE A 234 -11.41 -7.88 -1.52
C PHE A 234 -11.14 -9.21 -2.23
N LEU A 235 -11.03 -10.31 -1.51
CA LEU A 235 -10.84 -11.65 -2.09
C LEU A 235 -12.02 -12.11 -2.97
N ARG A 236 -13.17 -11.42 -2.90
CA ARG A 236 -14.29 -11.64 -3.83
C ARG A 236 -13.99 -11.13 -5.25
N PHE A 237 -13.05 -10.21 -5.40
CA PHE A 237 -12.78 -9.48 -6.65
C PHE A 237 -11.34 -9.59 -7.13
N VAL A 238 -10.40 -9.78 -6.22
CA VAL A 238 -8.97 -9.81 -6.50
C VAL A 238 -8.43 -11.21 -6.25
N PRO A 239 -7.81 -11.85 -7.26
CA PRO A 239 -7.09 -13.11 -7.03
C PRO A 239 -6.04 -12.94 -5.94
N LYS A 240 -5.92 -13.91 -5.04
CA LYS A 240 -5.02 -13.83 -3.87
C LYS A 240 -3.55 -13.57 -4.25
N GLU A 241 -3.11 -14.13 -5.37
CA GLU A 241 -1.76 -13.92 -5.93
C GLU A 241 -1.53 -12.52 -6.50
N LYS A 242 -2.58 -11.70 -6.58
CA LYS A 242 -2.54 -10.29 -6.95
C LYS A 242 -2.88 -9.35 -5.78
N LEU A 243 -3.17 -9.87 -4.59
CA LEU A 243 -3.58 -9.06 -3.44
C LEU A 243 -2.44 -8.92 -2.44
N SER A 244 -2.03 -7.68 -2.18
CA SER A 244 -1.06 -7.28 -1.16
C SER A 244 -1.81 -6.64 0.00
N LEU A 245 -1.68 -7.19 1.22
CA LEU A 245 -2.36 -6.68 2.41
C LEU A 245 -1.63 -5.47 2.97
N GLY A 246 -2.31 -4.36 3.14
CA GLY A 246 -1.77 -3.17 3.80
C GLY A 246 -1.57 -3.42 5.31
N ILE A 247 -0.39 -3.12 5.84
CA ILE A 247 -0.10 -3.20 7.27
C ILE A 247 0.42 -1.86 7.74
N PRO A 248 -0.24 -1.19 8.72
CA PRO A 248 0.27 0.03 9.29
C PRO A 248 1.43 -0.26 10.25
N THR A 249 2.33 0.72 10.37
CA THR A 249 3.43 0.71 11.36
C THR A 249 3.33 1.88 12.33
N TYR A 250 2.27 2.67 12.23
CA TYR A 250 1.98 3.81 13.08
C TYR A 250 0.72 3.58 13.90
N GLY A 251 0.67 4.19 15.07
CA GLY A 251 -0.50 4.23 15.93
C GLY A 251 -1.25 5.56 15.86
N GLY A 252 -2.24 5.70 16.71
CA GLY A 252 -3.02 6.93 16.88
C GLY A 252 -3.06 7.37 18.34
N ARG A 253 -2.81 8.65 18.59
CA ARG A 253 -3.11 9.32 19.86
C ARG A 253 -4.41 10.10 19.70
N TRP A 254 -5.36 9.86 20.58
CA TRP A 254 -6.61 10.57 20.69
C TRP A 254 -6.56 11.47 21.91
N TYR A 255 -6.64 12.78 21.70
CA TYR A 255 -6.54 13.77 22.77
C TYR A 255 -7.48 14.94 22.55
N THR A 256 -7.69 15.70 23.62
CA THR A 256 -8.50 16.91 23.57
C THR A 256 -7.63 18.09 23.18
N ARG A 257 -7.99 18.74 22.08
CA ARG A 257 -7.37 19.96 21.63
C ARG A 257 -8.23 21.16 22.02
N TYR A 258 -7.58 22.14 22.62
CA TYR A 258 -8.16 23.47 22.83
C TYR A 258 -7.63 24.39 21.73
N ASP A 259 -8.52 24.95 20.92
CA ASP A 259 -8.11 25.81 19.79
C ASP A 259 -7.74 27.25 20.20
N GLY A 260 -7.54 27.49 21.48
CA GLY A 260 -6.98 28.74 22.03
C GLY A 260 -7.90 29.97 22.01
N ALA A 261 -9.02 29.90 21.30
CA ALA A 261 -9.95 31.04 21.15
C ALA A 261 -11.12 30.97 22.13
N SER A 262 -11.42 29.81 22.70
CA SER A 262 -12.48 29.63 23.67
C SER A 262 -12.29 28.31 24.43
N THR A 263 -12.33 28.37 25.76
CA THR A 263 -12.32 27.18 26.64
C THR A 263 -13.56 26.32 26.47
N ASP A 264 -14.57 26.80 25.77
CA ASP A 264 -15.87 26.12 25.58
C ASP A 264 -15.89 25.19 24.36
N ARG A 265 -14.81 25.14 23.59
CA ARG A 265 -14.69 24.28 22.39
C ARG A 265 -13.52 23.32 22.49
N ALA A 266 -13.61 22.39 23.41
CA ALA A 266 -12.75 21.21 23.41
C ALA A 266 -13.21 20.27 22.28
N SER A 267 -12.33 19.94 21.34
CA SER A 267 -12.59 18.94 20.31
C SER A 267 -11.64 17.76 20.48
N SER A 268 -12.17 16.54 20.40
CA SER A 268 -11.34 15.38 20.28
C SER A 268 -10.62 15.40 18.92
N THR A 269 -9.34 15.12 18.92
CA THR A 269 -8.55 15.01 17.69
C THR A 269 -7.67 13.78 17.73
N ASN A 270 -7.16 13.39 16.57
CA ASN A 270 -6.24 12.26 16.43
C ASN A 270 -4.97 12.71 15.71
N GLU A 271 -3.83 12.24 16.17
CA GLU A 271 -2.54 12.36 15.50
C GLU A 271 -1.87 11.00 15.36
N SER A 272 -1.15 10.82 14.26
CA SER A 272 -0.35 9.61 14.06
C SER A 272 0.91 9.65 14.92
N VAL A 273 1.23 8.51 15.56
CA VAL A 273 2.40 8.37 16.43
C VAL A 273 3.19 7.11 16.07
N SER A 274 4.53 7.17 16.23
CA SER A 274 5.37 5.98 16.13
C SER A 274 5.24 5.09 17.36
N TRP A 275 5.62 3.82 17.23
CA TRP A 275 5.72 2.94 18.39
C TRP A 275 6.66 3.51 19.46
N SER A 276 7.84 4.00 19.06
CA SER A 276 8.82 4.56 20.01
C SER A 276 8.31 5.79 20.74
N TRP A 277 7.60 6.68 20.05
CA TRP A 277 6.98 7.84 20.67
C TRP A 277 5.88 7.42 21.65
N GLY A 278 4.96 6.53 21.23
CA GLY A 278 3.81 6.11 22.05
C GLY A 278 4.22 5.33 23.28
N SER A 279 5.17 4.39 23.16
CA SER A 279 5.69 3.63 24.30
C SER A 279 6.47 4.51 25.27
N GLY A 280 7.32 5.41 24.75
CA GLY A 280 8.04 6.37 25.58
C GLY A 280 7.12 7.41 26.24
N PHE A 281 6.04 7.82 25.59
CA PHE A 281 5.02 8.66 26.22
C PHE A 281 4.37 7.94 27.39
N ALA A 282 3.94 6.70 27.19
CA ALA A 282 3.30 5.89 28.21
C ALA A 282 4.23 5.71 29.44
N GLU A 283 5.50 5.38 29.21
CA GLU A 283 6.50 5.23 30.25
C GLU A 283 6.70 6.51 31.06
N ARG A 284 6.95 7.66 30.39
CA ARG A 284 7.16 8.95 31.07
C ARG A 284 5.97 9.44 31.89
N ASN A 285 4.77 9.03 31.54
CA ASN A 285 3.54 9.44 32.19
C ASN A 285 2.95 8.37 33.13
N GLY A 286 3.66 7.26 33.36
CA GLY A 286 3.20 6.17 34.21
C GLY A 286 1.94 5.48 33.69
N VAL A 287 1.72 5.49 32.38
CA VAL A 287 0.54 4.90 31.72
C VAL A 287 0.89 3.47 31.29
N SER A 288 0.07 2.50 31.71
CA SER A 288 0.26 1.10 31.31
C SER A 288 -0.28 0.83 29.92
N ILE A 289 0.55 0.32 29.03
CA ILE A 289 0.12 -0.19 27.72
C ILE A 289 -0.49 -1.58 27.94
N GLN A 290 -1.74 -1.74 27.56
CA GLN A 290 -2.50 -2.98 27.61
C GLN A 290 -2.57 -3.63 26.23
N TRP A 291 -3.01 -4.88 26.17
CA TRP A 291 -3.27 -5.59 24.93
C TRP A 291 -4.75 -5.84 24.77
N ASP A 292 -5.31 -5.43 23.63
CA ASP A 292 -6.68 -5.80 23.27
C ASP A 292 -6.66 -7.18 22.56
N PRO A 293 -7.20 -8.23 23.20
CA PRO A 293 -7.16 -9.57 22.62
C PRO A 293 -8.10 -9.75 21.43
N VAL A 294 -9.09 -8.88 21.25
CA VAL A 294 -10.04 -8.90 20.12
C VAL A 294 -9.45 -8.13 18.94
N GLN A 295 -9.08 -6.87 19.19
CA GLN A 295 -8.50 -6.02 18.14
C GLN A 295 -7.06 -6.41 17.77
N GLN A 296 -6.38 -7.18 18.63
CA GLN A 296 -4.98 -7.58 18.46
C GLN A 296 -4.05 -6.38 18.28
N VAL A 297 -4.24 -5.36 19.12
CA VAL A 297 -3.41 -4.14 19.14
C VAL A 297 -3.09 -3.73 20.57
N PRO A 298 -1.94 -3.11 20.82
CA PRO A 298 -1.67 -2.46 22.10
C PRO A 298 -2.44 -1.14 22.21
N TYR A 299 -2.97 -0.87 23.39
CA TYR A 299 -3.67 0.38 23.68
C TYR A 299 -3.38 0.87 25.10
N ALA A 300 -3.62 2.15 25.32
CA ALA A 300 -3.62 2.74 26.64
C ALA A 300 -4.71 3.82 26.75
N SER A 301 -5.27 3.99 27.95
CA SER A 301 -6.12 5.12 28.29
C SER A 301 -5.58 5.83 29.52
N TYR A 302 -5.70 7.14 29.54
CA TYR A 302 -5.18 7.98 30.61
C TYR A 302 -6.01 9.26 30.73
N MET A 303 -5.94 9.90 31.90
CA MET A 303 -6.72 11.10 32.21
C MET A 303 -5.86 12.35 32.10
N VAL A 304 -6.34 13.36 31.39
CA VAL A 304 -5.75 14.70 31.31
C VAL A 304 -6.85 15.72 31.61
N GLY A 305 -6.70 16.48 32.70
CA GLY A 305 -7.69 17.52 33.06
C GLY A 305 -9.11 17.00 33.24
N GLY A 306 -9.28 15.75 33.72
CA GLY A 306 -10.58 15.11 33.87
C GLY A 306 -11.17 14.50 32.59
N ILE A 307 -10.44 14.52 31.48
CA ILE A 307 -10.86 13.97 30.18
C ILE A 307 -10.04 12.72 29.88
N ASN A 308 -10.71 11.68 29.42
CA ASN A 308 -10.06 10.43 29.02
C ASN A 308 -9.43 10.57 27.61
N GLU A 309 -8.15 10.31 27.52
CA GLU A 309 -7.40 10.26 26.26
C GLU A 309 -6.92 8.82 25.99
N TRP A 310 -6.58 8.55 24.73
CA TRP A 310 -6.28 7.19 24.28
C TRP A 310 -5.03 7.14 23.39
N LEU A 311 -4.30 6.04 23.54
CA LEU A 311 -3.30 5.58 22.56
C LEU A 311 -3.77 4.24 22.00
N PHE A 312 -3.74 4.10 20.68
CA PHE A 312 -3.82 2.81 20.00
C PHE A 312 -2.56 2.69 19.16
N LEU A 313 -1.76 1.66 19.41
CA LEU A 313 -0.43 1.54 18.84
C LEU A 313 -0.32 0.31 17.92
N GLU A 314 0.72 0.28 17.12
CA GLU A 314 1.11 -0.88 16.32
C GLU A 314 2.47 -1.37 16.79
N ASP A 315 2.52 -2.57 17.36
CA ASP A 315 3.76 -3.22 17.80
C ASP A 315 4.04 -4.51 17.01
N VAL A 316 5.11 -5.18 17.34
CA VAL A 316 5.49 -6.45 16.72
C VAL A 316 4.40 -7.52 16.82
N ARG A 317 3.55 -7.53 17.86
CA ARG A 317 2.46 -8.50 18.02
C ARG A 317 1.33 -8.20 17.05
N ALA A 318 0.94 -6.92 16.95
CA ALA A 318 -0.08 -6.46 16.00
C ALA A 318 0.38 -6.70 14.54
N PHE A 319 1.66 -6.46 14.24
CA PHE A 319 2.25 -6.76 12.95
C PHE A 319 2.19 -8.27 12.62
N LYS A 320 2.60 -9.14 13.58
CA LYS A 320 2.52 -10.60 13.43
C LYS A 320 1.10 -11.09 13.15
N ALA A 321 0.11 -10.56 13.86
CA ALA A 321 -1.28 -10.97 13.67
C ALA A 321 -1.77 -10.67 12.23
N LYS A 322 -1.40 -9.52 11.67
CA LYS A 322 -1.71 -9.15 10.29
C LYS A 322 -0.89 -9.94 9.26
N LEU A 323 0.38 -10.19 9.54
CA LEU A 323 1.24 -11.04 8.71
C LEU A 323 0.72 -12.48 8.63
N GLU A 324 0.12 -12.97 9.70
CA GLU A 324 -0.51 -14.29 9.71
C GLU A 324 -1.72 -14.36 8.77
N LEU A 325 -2.49 -13.29 8.61
CA LEU A 325 -3.56 -13.24 7.59
C LEU A 325 -3.00 -13.37 6.17
N VAL A 326 -1.84 -12.76 5.90
CA VAL A 326 -1.17 -12.88 4.59
C VAL A 326 -0.85 -14.33 4.28
N LYS A 327 -0.29 -15.06 5.25
CA LYS A 327 0.11 -16.46 5.12
C LYS A 327 -1.09 -17.39 4.99
N GLN A 328 -2.06 -17.28 5.89
CA GLN A 328 -3.25 -18.15 5.92
C GLN A 328 -4.03 -18.06 4.62
N ASN A 329 -4.05 -16.90 3.97
CA ASN A 329 -4.75 -16.71 2.71
C ASN A 329 -3.85 -16.90 1.47
N ASN A 330 -2.57 -17.22 1.65
CA ASN A 330 -1.60 -17.35 0.57
C ASN A 330 -1.62 -16.14 -0.37
N LEU A 331 -1.61 -14.94 0.20
CA LEU A 331 -1.63 -13.69 -0.55
C LEU A 331 -0.31 -13.48 -1.30
N ARG A 332 -0.31 -12.59 -2.31
CA ARG A 332 0.90 -12.10 -2.96
C ARG A 332 1.98 -11.67 -1.96
N GLY A 333 1.57 -10.99 -0.90
CA GLY A 333 2.44 -10.44 0.11
C GLY A 333 1.75 -9.34 0.91
N PHE A 334 2.52 -8.37 1.35
CA PHE A 334 2.02 -7.25 2.14
C PHE A 334 2.67 -5.93 1.73
N SER A 335 1.97 -4.82 2.03
CA SER A 335 2.40 -3.44 1.76
C SER A 335 2.39 -2.66 3.06
N VAL A 336 3.55 -2.21 3.54
CA VAL A 336 3.69 -1.54 4.84
C VAL A 336 3.62 -0.03 4.70
N TRP A 337 2.64 0.60 5.32
CA TRP A 337 2.56 2.04 5.48
C TRP A 337 2.95 2.43 6.90
N VAL A 338 4.15 2.93 7.16
CA VAL A 338 5.23 3.38 6.30
C VAL A 338 6.57 3.10 7.02
N LEU A 339 7.71 3.20 6.34
CA LEU A 339 9.05 3.15 6.96
C LEU A 339 9.26 4.32 7.91
N GLY A 340 9.86 4.07 9.08
CA GLY A 340 10.28 5.04 10.09
C GLY A 340 9.53 4.96 11.43
N PRO A 341 8.18 4.88 11.48
CA PRO A 341 7.45 4.80 12.75
C PRO A 341 7.33 3.39 13.35
N GLU A 342 7.83 2.37 12.68
CA GLU A 342 7.67 0.97 13.06
C GLU A 342 8.31 0.61 14.42
N ASP A 343 7.78 -0.45 15.02
CA ASP A 343 8.46 -1.18 16.09
C ASP A 343 9.62 -1.96 15.48
N GLU A 344 10.83 -1.64 15.84
CA GLU A 344 12.07 -2.27 15.34
C GLU A 344 12.05 -3.80 15.38
N ARG A 345 11.30 -4.39 16.30
CA ARG A 345 11.18 -5.84 16.46
C ARG A 345 10.47 -6.54 15.31
N ILE A 346 9.76 -5.80 14.43
CA ILE A 346 9.15 -6.41 13.23
C ILE A 346 10.21 -6.98 12.29
N TRP A 347 11.39 -6.38 12.25
CA TRP A 347 12.47 -6.80 11.39
C TRP A 347 13.08 -8.16 11.79
N ASP A 348 13.07 -8.48 13.09
CA ASP A 348 13.48 -9.81 13.55
C ASP A 348 12.45 -10.89 13.13
N VAL A 349 11.18 -10.54 13.14
CA VAL A 349 10.11 -11.42 12.59
C VAL A 349 10.38 -11.71 11.12
N LEU A 350 10.60 -10.67 10.32
CA LEU A 350 10.83 -10.80 8.89
C LEU A 350 12.13 -11.56 8.55
N LYS A 351 13.17 -11.45 9.39
CA LYS A 351 14.40 -12.24 9.26
C LYS A 351 14.16 -13.73 9.51
N SER A 352 13.37 -14.07 10.52
CA SER A 352 13.07 -15.46 10.85
C SER A 352 12.31 -16.17 9.74
N GLU A 353 11.44 -15.44 9.04
CA GLU A 353 10.64 -15.95 7.92
C GLU A 353 11.44 -16.28 6.65
N ARG A 354 12.64 -15.74 6.50
CA ARG A 354 13.54 -16.08 5.37
C ARG A 354 14.27 -17.39 5.56
N ARG A 355 14.28 -17.93 6.77
CA ARG A 355 15.06 -19.12 7.13
C ARG A 355 14.23 -20.42 7.10
N ASN A 356 12.92 -20.28 6.96
CA ASN A 356 11.97 -21.39 6.86
C ASN A 356 11.42 -21.50 5.43
#